data_9ea9d368d0ed87e59b10ef6138fc23a0
#
_entry.id   9ea9d368d0ed87e59b10ef6138fc23a0
#
_cell.length_a   1.000
_cell.length_b   1.000
_cell.length_c   1.000
_cell.angle_alpha   90.00
_cell.angle_beta   90.00
_cell.angle_gamma   90.00
#
_symmetry.space_group_name_H-M   'P 1'
#
loop_
_entity.id
_entity.type
_entity.pdbx_description
1 polymer ?
#
loop_
_entity_poly.entity_id
_entity_poly.type
_entity_poly.pdbx_seq_one_letter_code
_entity_poly.pdbx_strand_id
1 'polypeptide(L)'
;PEKVYQTDQDTFIIENEGTAPAKPIFELTAKEPVTFAMISDGERYNMIGRPADVDVDVVNERILKLEERGETLNEWTSQGTAVDGGNVSGQFGYDGTGITVVSHGTGERWHGPAVMREITPVQDFEVEMICQGITDAPDDTFRMEFYLYDEYFNVLGKMAVLDNDARLYRMKAEGRVGPFIEYFGSNYLITEQNYSYHGGYFYGLLRFRRVGNRFELYVTRLDNNLRHINSYTASYVDTNNQYAGRLRYVQIHTGMFAGTQNPYSSRINMIRAYELAQVTEDQTPYIAYPGDVITFDHVTKDIRLNGESRKDLKNFGGSFFTLKKGINTLTVMPENTFNTKITYRERYK
;
A
#
# COMPACT_ATOMS: atom_id res chain seq x y z
N PRO A 1 -22.31 -7.34 -23.74
CA PRO A 1 -20.87 -7.02 -23.92
C PRO A 1 -20.41 -6.01 -22.90
N GLU A 2 -19.09 -5.99 -22.65
CA GLU A 2 -18.44 -4.97 -21.85
C GLU A 2 -18.05 -3.79 -22.76
N LYS A 3 -18.33 -2.59 -22.32
CA LYS A 3 -17.96 -1.34 -22.99
C LYS A 3 -16.95 -0.58 -22.12
N VAL A 4 -15.96 0.01 -22.76
CA VAL A 4 -14.97 0.88 -22.12
C VAL A 4 -14.97 2.22 -22.85
N TYR A 5 -15.04 3.30 -22.10
CA TYR A 5 -14.98 4.67 -22.58
C TYR A 5 -13.90 5.44 -21.82
N GLN A 6 -13.13 6.28 -22.49
CA GLN A 6 -12.09 7.12 -21.88
C GLN A 6 -12.24 8.57 -22.37
N THR A 7 -12.06 9.52 -21.45
CA THR A 7 -12.14 10.94 -21.74
C THR A 7 -11.34 11.76 -20.72
N ASP A 8 -10.90 12.93 -21.11
CA ASP A 8 -10.36 14.00 -20.27
C ASP A 8 -11.36 15.15 -20.06
N GLN A 9 -12.57 15.03 -20.60
CA GLN A 9 -13.65 16.00 -20.46
C GLN A 9 -14.36 15.83 -19.13
N ASP A 10 -14.71 16.93 -18.49
CA ASP A 10 -15.43 16.91 -17.21
C ASP A 10 -16.91 16.54 -17.38
N THR A 11 -17.51 16.92 -18.51
CA THR A 11 -18.88 16.53 -18.87
C THR A 11 -18.88 15.79 -20.20
N PHE A 12 -19.47 14.62 -20.22
CA PHE A 12 -19.48 13.74 -21.40
C PHE A 12 -20.74 12.88 -21.45
N ILE A 13 -20.97 12.25 -22.58
CA ILE A 13 -22.17 11.46 -22.86
C ILE A 13 -21.78 9.99 -23.03
N ILE A 14 -22.54 9.10 -22.35
CA ILE A 14 -22.48 7.65 -22.52
C ILE A 14 -23.84 7.15 -22.99
N GLU A 15 -23.85 6.35 -24.03
CA GLU A 15 -25.06 5.66 -24.51
C GLU A 15 -25.04 4.20 -24.02
N ASN A 16 -26.10 3.84 -23.26
CA ASN A 16 -26.37 2.45 -22.89
C ASN A 16 -27.39 1.86 -23.87
N GLU A 17 -26.91 1.10 -24.85
CA GLU A 17 -27.74 0.44 -25.88
C GLU A 17 -28.50 -0.79 -25.32
N GLY A 18 -28.17 -1.23 -24.10
CA GLY A 18 -28.87 -2.31 -23.42
C GLY A 18 -30.32 -2.00 -23.13
N THR A 19 -31.15 -3.03 -22.97
CA THR A 19 -32.59 -2.86 -22.64
C THR A 19 -32.83 -2.64 -21.15
N ALA A 20 -31.81 -2.83 -20.31
CA ALA A 20 -31.86 -2.65 -18.85
C ALA A 20 -30.72 -1.71 -18.35
N PRO A 21 -30.91 -1.09 -17.16
CA PRO A 21 -29.86 -0.26 -16.56
C PRO A 21 -28.54 -1.01 -16.35
N ALA A 22 -27.43 -0.33 -16.67
CA ALA A 22 -26.07 -0.84 -16.49
C ALA A 22 -25.42 -0.24 -15.25
N LYS A 23 -24.55 -0.99 -14.58
CA LYS A 23 -23.79 -0.51 -13.43
C LYS A 23 -22.37 -0.15 -13.89
N PRO A 24 -22.00 1.15 -13.86
CA PRO A 24 -20.67 1.58 -14.29
C PRO A 24 -19.61 1.40 -13.19
N ILE A 25 -18.36 1.31 -13.62
CA ILE A 25 -17.18 1.50 -12.78
C ILE A 25 -16.46 2.71 -13.36
N PHE A 26 -16.24 3.74 -12.56
CA PHE A 26 -15.47 4.92 -12.92
C PHE A 26 -14.09 4.82 -12.29
N GLU A 27 -13.05 5.01 -13.10
CA GLU A 27 -11.66 5.13 -12.66
C GLU A 27 -11.19 6.55 -13.04
N LEU A 28 -10.94 7.38 -12.03
CA LEU A 28 -10.52 8.77 -12.16
C LEU A 28 -9.03 8.85 -11.81
N THR A 29 -8.18 9.04 -12.82
CA THR A 29 -6.73 9.26 -12.59
C THR A 29 -6.48 10.74 -12.38
N ALA A 30 -5.99 11.13 -11.21
CA ALA A 30 -5.70 12.51 -10.87
C ALA A 30 -4.54 13.07 -11.71
N LYS A 31 -4.69 14.27 -12.24
CA LYS A 31 -3.64 15.05 -12.94
C LYS A 31 -2.95 16.04 -12.01
N GLU A 32 -3.61 16.41 -10.93
CA GLU A 32 -3.13 17.33 -9.89
C GLU A 32 -3.62 16.88 -8.51
N PRO A 33 -3.10 17.42 -7.38
CA PRO A 33 -3.59 17.09 -6.05
C PRO A 33 -5.05 17.54 -5.87
N VAL A 34 -5.88 16.67 -5.26
CA VAL A 34 -7.31 16.93 -5.06
C VAL A 34 -7.75 16.68 -3.62
N THR A 35 -8.65 17.52 -3.11
CA THR A 35 -9.29 17.35 -1.80
C THR A 35 -10.58 16.52 -1.87
N PHE A 36 -11.16 16.38 -3.08
CA PHE A 36 -12.34 15.57 -3.34
C PHE A 36 -12.38 15.09 -4.78
N ALA A 37 -13.19 14.08 -5.03
CA ALA A 37 -13.61 13.68 -6.37
C ALA A 37 -15.11 13.37 -6.35
N MET A 38 -15.84 13.81 -7.36
CA MET A 38 -17.28 13.60 -7.49
C MET A 38 -17.62 13.15 -8.91
N ILE A 39 -18.56 12.23 -9.02
CA ILE A 39 -19.24 11.85 -10.25
C ILE A 39 -20.73 12.08 -10.12
N SER A 40 -21.41 12.55 -11.17
CA SER A 40 -22.85 12.82 -11.17
C SER A 40 -23.50 12.42 -12.49
N ASP A 41 -24.78 12.01 -12.42
CA ASP A 41 -25.67 11.80 -13.57
C ASP A 41 -26.68 12.95 -13.74
N GLY A 42 -26.46 14.07 -13.02
CA GLY A 42 -27.34 15.23 -12.98
C GLY A 42 -28.49 15.13 -11.97
N GLU A 43 -28.86 13.92 -11.56
CA GLU A 43 -29.92 13.68 -10.53
C GLU A 43 -29.29 13.20 -9.23
N ARG A 44 -28.22 12.43 -9.32
CA ARG A 44 -27.52 11.81 -8.22
C ARG A 44 -26.03 12.08 -8.34
N TYR A 45 -25.34 12.01 -7.23
CA TYR A 45 -23.88 12.09 -7.22
C TYR A 45 -23.27 11.04 -6.28
N ASN A 46 -22.02 10.75 -6.49
CA ASN A 46 -21.18 10.02 -5.54
C ASN A 46 -19.88 10.79 -5.37
N MET A 47 -19.41 10.92 -4.13
CA MET A 47 -18.27 11.75 -3.81
C MET A 47 -17.40 11.14 -2.70
N ILE A 48 -16.10 11.32 -2.82
CA ILE A 48 -15.08 11.02 -1.81
C ILE A 48 -14.36 12.32 -1.44
N GLY A 49 -14.00 12.44 -0.15
CA GLY A 49 -13.37 13.65 0.38
C GLY A 49 -14.35 14.80 0.53
N ARG A 50 -13.83 16.01 0.64
CA ARG A 50 -14.63 17.24 0.75
C ARG A 50 -14.02 18.38 -0.07
N PRO A 51 -14.81 19.23 -0.72
CA PRO A 51 -14.32 20.49 -1.27
C PRO A 51 -13.69 21.34 -0.15
N ALA A 52 -12.60 22.04 -0.46
CA ALA A 52 -12.06 23.04 0.44
C ALA A 52 -12.98 24.29 0.43
N ASP A 53 -13.29 24.81 1.61
CA ASP A 53 -13.95 26.11 1.72
C ASP A 53 -12.95 27.23 1.40
N VAL A 54 -13.45 28.41 1.00
CA VAL A 54 -12.61 29.55 0.58
C VAL A 54 -11.67 30.05 1.67
N ASP A 55 -12.02 29.84 2.94
CA ASP A 55 -11.29 30.31 4.11
C ASP A 55 -10.50 29.19 4.82
N VAL A 56 -10.34 28.03 4.16
CA VAL A 56 -9.69 26.85 4.73
C VAL A 56 -8.40 26.54 3.98
N ASP A 57 -7.29 26.38 4.71
CA ASP A 57 -6.03 25.97 4.11
C ASP A 57 -6.07 24.53 3.60
N VAL A 58 -5.58 24.33 2.38
CA VAL A 58 -5.39 22.98 1.83
C VAL A 58 -3.97 22.54 2.15
N VAL A 59 -3.84 21.35 2.72
CA VAL A 59 -2.56 20.82 3.22
C VAL A 59 -2.19 19.48 2.63
N ASN A 60 -0.89 19.27 2.45
CA ASN A 60 -0.33 17.98 2.11
C ASN A 60 -0.11 17.17 3.40
N GLU A 61 -1.01 16.21 3.69
CA GLU A 61 -0.88 15.33 4.84
C GLU A 61 0.27 14.33 4.67
N ARG A 62 0.61 13.91 3.44
CA ARG A 62 1.66 12.92 3.16
C ARG A 62 2.82 13.56 2.41
N ILE A 63 3.93 13.80 3.10
CA ILE A 63 5.13 14.40 2.54
C ILE A 63 6.16 13.30 2.28
N LEU A 64 6.46 13.04 1.01
CA LEU A 64 7.40 11.99 0.60
C LEU A 64 8.82 12.29 1.09
N LYS A 65 9.45 11.34 1.80
CA LYS A 65 10.82 11.41 2.32
C LYS A 65 11.76 10.39 1.67
N LEU A 66 11.21 9.27 1.21
CA LEU A 66 11.95 8.21 0.53
C LEU A 66 11.03 7.55 -0.49
N GLU A 67 11.56 7.35 -1.68
CA GLU A 67 11.01 6.43 -2.68
C GLU A 67 12.16 5.67 -3.33
N GLU A 68 12.01 4.34 -3.43
CA GLU A 68 12.91 3.47 -4.17
C GLU A 68 12.08 2.45 -4.94
N ARG A 69 12.37 2.33 -6.24
CA ARG A 69 11.70 1.41 -7.16
C ARG A 69 12.66 0.44 -7.85
N GLY A 70 13.88 0.37 -7.35
CA GLY A 70 14.93 -0.46 -7.94
C GLY A 70 15.58 0.17 -9.17
N GLU A 71 15.66 1.49 -9.22
CA GLU A 71 16.42 2.21 -10.25
C GLU A 71 17.90 2.27 -9.91
N THR A 72 18.22 2.41 -8.62
CA THR A 72 19.58 2.45 -8.09
C THR A 72 19.60 2.15 -6.60
N LEU A 73 20.74 1.68 -6.07
CA LEU A 73 20.95 1.51 -4.62
C LEU A 73 22.06 2.42 -4.08
N ASN A 74 22.45 3.46 -4.82
CA ASN A 74 23.58 4.32 -4.48
C ASN A 74 23.41 5.06 -3.14
N GLU A 75 22.19 5.34 -2.71
CA GLU A 75 21.88 6.01 -1.44
C GLU A 75 21.63 5.03 -0.27
N TRP A 76 21.81 3.74 -0.53
CA TRP A 76 21.67 2.70 0.46
C TRP A 76 23.03 2.22 0.95
N THR A 77 23.12 1.94 2.25
CA THR A 77 24.35 1.43 2.88
C THR A 77 24.07 0.13 3.63
N SER A 78 25.08 -0.74 3.70
CA SER A 78 25.02 -1.96 4.53
C SER A 78 25.55 -1.73 5.95
N GLN A 79 26.04 -0.53 6.28
CA GLN A 79 26.53 -0.22 7.63
C GLN A 79 25.38 -0.16 8.64
N GLY A 80 25.59 -0.77 9.80
CA GLY A 80 24.62 -0.78 10.88
C GLY A 80 23.43 -1.69 10.67
N THR A 81 23.37 -2.46 9.59
CA THR A 81 22.28 -3.39 9.33
C THR A 81 22.39 -4.64 10.21
N ALA A 82 21.22 -5.06 10.74
CA ALA A 82 21.07 -6.30 11.49
C ALA A 82 19.71 -6.92 11.15
N VAL A 83 19.57 -8.23 11.30
CA VAL A 83 18.31 -8.94 11.06
C VAL A 83 17.97 -9.86 12.22
N ASP A 84 16.70 -9.94 12.56
CA ASP A 84 16.21 -10.77 13.66
C ASP A 84 16.49 -12.25 13.40
N GLY A 85 17.14 -12.90 14.38
CA GLY A 85 17.38 -14.34 14.33
C GLY A 85 18.25 -14.82 13.17
N GLY A 86 19.14 -13.95 12.67
CA GLY A 86 19.99 -14.30 11.53
C GLY A 86 21.20 -13.39 11.38
N ASN A 87 21.77 -13.37 10.18
CA ASN A 87 22.91 -12.52 9.85
C ASN A 87 22.74 -11.89 8.46
N VAL A 88 23.31 -10.70 8.29
CA VAL A 88 23.37 -10.03 6.99
C VAL A 88 24.49 -10.66 6.17
N SER A 89 24.18 -11.05 4.93
CA SER A 89 25.06 -11.74 4.00
C SER A 89 24.55 -11.54 2.56
N GLY A 90 25.37 -11.81 1.56
CA GLY A 90 24.94 -11.74 0.18
C GLY A 90 24.84 -10.32 -0.40
N GLN A 91 24.06 -10.16 -1.46
CA GLN A 91 24.01 -8.92 -2.23
C GLN A 91 22.65 -8.69 -2.88
N PHE A 92 22.14 -7.48 -2.78
CA PHE A 92 21.03 -6.98 -3.60
C PHE A 92 21.51 -6.60 -5.01
N GLY A 93 20.59 -6.72 -5.96
CA GLY A 93 20.65 -6.11 -7.27
C GLY A 93 19.42 -5.25 -7.52
N TYR A 94 19.33 -4.70 -8.72
CA TYR A 94 18.15 -3.93 -9.18
C TYR A 94 18.08 -4.01 -10.71
N ASP A 95 16.87 -3.80 -11.27
CA ASP A 95 16.64 -3.94 -12.71
C ASP A 95 15.79 -2.81 -13.33
N GLY A 96 15.63 -1.70 -12.60
CA GLY A 96 14.81 -0.53 -13.01
C GLY A 96 13.32 -0.70 -12.72
N THR A 97 12.88 -1.86 -12.22
CA THR A 97 11.48 -2.14 -11.88
C THR A 97 11.31 -2.74 -10.49
N GLY A 98 12.42 -2.94 -9.77
CA GLY A 98 12.46 -3.42 -8.40
C GLY A 98 13.86 -3.80 -7.95
N ILE A 99 14.00 -3.93 -6.63
CA ILE A 99 15.20 -4.45 -5.98
C ILE A 99 15.11 -5.97 -6.01
N THR A 100 16.18 -6.61 -6.49
CA THR A 100 16.28 -8.07 -6.65
C THR A 100 17.36 -8.64 -5.75
N VAL A 101 17.44 -9.95 -5.60
CA VAL A 101 18.51 -10.62 -4.87
C VAL A 101 19.48 -11.25 -5.85
N VAL A 102 20.76 -10.82 -5.81
CA VAL A 102 21.84 -11.44 -6.57
C VAL A 102 22.32 -12.71 -5.85
N SER A 103 22.44 -12.63 -4.53
CA SER A 103 22.84 -13.75 -3.68
C SER A 103 22.32 -13.54 -2.26
N HIS A 104 21.84 -14.59 -1.63
CA HIS A 104 21.54 -14.59 -0.19
C HIS A 104 22.79 -14.77 0.68
N GLY A 105 23.94 -15.11 0.08
CA GLY A 105 25.18 -15.36 0.83
C GLY A 105 25.11 -16.65 1.64
N THR A 106 25.66 -16.62 2.87
CA THR A 106 25.71 -17.79 3.77
C THR A 106 25.40 -17.39 5.20
N GLY A 107 24.83 -18.34 5.97
CA GLY A 107 24.52 -18.18 7.38
C GLY A 107 24.09 -19.49 8.03
N GLU A 108 23.98 -19.52 9.34
CA GLU A 108 23.55 -20.69 10.11
C GLU A 108 22.01 -20.73 10.36
N ARG A 109 21.36 -19.59 10.17
CA ARG A 109 19.90 -19.41 10.33
C ARG A 109 19.38 -18.57 9.16
N TRP A 110 18.52 -17.58 9.42
CA TRP A 110 18.13 -16.60 8.41
C TRP A 110 19.35 -15.81 7.94
N HIS A 111 19.56 -15.73 6.63
CA HIS A 111 20.64 -14.98 6.04
C HIS A 111 20.24 -14.40 4.69
N GLY A 112 20.80 -13.27 4.36
CA GLY A 112 20.55 -12.57 3.12
C GLY A 112 20.99 -11.11 3.15
N PRO A 113 20.87 -10.39 2.01
CA PRO A 113 21.30 -9.00 1.93
C PRO A 113 20.37 -8.09 2.74
N ALA A 114 20.96 -7.08 3.36
CA ALA A 114 20.27 -5.96 3.96
C ALA A 114 20.97 -4.66 3.63
N VAL A 115 20.21 -3.62 3.38
CA VAL A 115 20.69 -2.25 3.20
C VAL A 115 19.77 -1.28 3.92
N MET A 116 20.32 -0.14 4.31
CA MET A 116 19.66 0.88 5.11
C MET A 116 19.76 2.23 4.40
N ARG A 117 18.69 3.01 4.46
CA ARG A 117 18.66 4.39 3.98
C ARG A 117 18.28 5.34 5.10
N GLU A 118 19.01 6.45 5.19
CA GLU A 118 18.73 7.55 6.10
C GLU A 118 17.72 8.50 5.46
N ILE A 119 16.81 9.04 6.27
CA ILE A 119 15.88 10.11 5.91
C ILE A 119 15.98 11.24 6.94
N THR A 120 15.46 12.43 6.60
CA THR A 120 15.24 13.47 7.61
C THR A 120 14.33 12.95 8.70
N PRO A 121 14.69 13.05 10.00
CA PRO A 121 13.90 12.47 11.08
C PRO A 121 12.47 13.01 11.13
N VAL A 122 11.49 12.11 11.22
CA VAL A 122 10.06 12.43 11.24
C VAL A 122 9.36 11.80 12.43
N GLN A 123 8.44 12.54 13.06
CA GLN A 123 7.72 12.06 14.24
C GLN A 123 6.54 11.17 13.85
N ASP A 124 5.64 11.67 13.03
CA ASP A 124 4.51 10.93 12.50
C ASP A 124 4.86 10.48 11.08
N PHE A 125 4.69 9.19 10.80
CA PHE A 125 5.20 8.62 9.57
C PHE A 125 4.36 7.44 9.06
N GLU A 126 4.54 7.17 7.78
CA GLU A 126 4.04 5.97 7.13
C GLU A 126 5.13 5.39 6.23
N VAL A 127 5.39 4.08 6.35
CA VAL A 127 6.31 3.35 5.47
C VAL A 127 5.54 2.24 4.78
N GLU A 128 5.66 2.19 3.46
CA GLU A 128 5.01 1.21 2.58
C GLU A 128 6.05 0.44 1.77
N MET A 129 5.86 -0.87 1.67
CA MET A 129 6.65 -1.73 0.78
C MET A 129 5.72 -2.60 -0.06
N ILE A 130 5.85 -2.52 -1.38
CA ILE A 130 5.25 -3.49 -2.31
C ILE A 130 6.32 -4.51 -2.66
N CYS A 131 6.02 -5.77 -2.46
CA CYS A 131 6.97 -6.84 -2.71
C CYS A 131 6.29 -8.09 -3.30
N GLN A 132 7.13 -8.93 -3.94
CA GLN A 132 6.74 -10.19 -4.51
C GLN A 132 7.65 -11.32 -4.01
N GLY A 133 7.05 -12.35 -3.47
CA GLY A 133 7.73 -13.59 -3.10
C GLY A 133 7.11 -14.78 -3.81
N ILE A 134 7.95 -15.66 -4.37
CA ILE A 134 7.52 -16.88 -5.05
C ILE A 134 8.36 -18.04 -4.55
N THR A 135 7.70 -19.07 -4.03
CA THR A 135 8.28 -20.37 -3.74
C THR A 135 7.68 -21.38 -4.73
N ASP A 136 8.52 -22.11 -5.45
CA ASP A 136 8.12 -23.10 -6.45
C ASP A 136 8.46 -24.55 -6.04
N ALA A 137 9.14 -24.70 -4.90
CA ALA A 137 9.37 -25.96 -4.22
C ALA A 137 8.95 -25.91 -2.74
N PRO A 138 8.49 -27.03 -2.14
CA PRO A 138 8.05 -27.04 -0.74
C PRO A 138 9.16 -26.76 0.28
N ASP A 139 10.42 -26.88 -0.10
CA ASP A 139 11.60 -26.63 0.71
C ASP A 139 12.23 -25.25 0.45
N ASP A 140 11.60 -24.42 -0.39
CA ASP A 140 11.96 -23.02 -0.52
C ASP A 140 11.54 -22.26 0.74
N THR A 141 12.42 -21.39 1.21
CA THR A 141 12.06 -20.42 2.23
C THR A 141 12.46 -19.01 1.82
N PHE A 142 11.70 -18.04 2.24
CA PHE A 142 12.09 -16.64 2.11
C PHE A 142 11.54 -15.80 3.23
N ARG A 143 12.14 -14.62 3.41
CA ARG A 143 11.67 -13.55 4.26
C ARG A 143 11.99 -12.22 3.59
N MET A 144 10.98 -11.43 3.30
CA MET A 144 11.14 -10.05 2.83
C MET A 144 10.57 -9.13 3.88
N GLU A 145 11.36 -8.17 4.33
CA GLU A 145 11.00 -7.34 5.47
C GLU A 145 11.64 -5.96 5.41
N PHE A 146 11.05 -5.04 6.13
CA PHE A 146 11.70 -3.78 6.46
C PHE A 146 11.68 -3.55 7.97
N TYR A 147 12.74 -2.89 8.45
CA TYR A 147 12.93 -2.44 9.82
C TYR A 147 12.98 -0.93 9.86
N LEU A 148 12.43 -0.37 10.92
CA LEU A 148 12.37 1.06 11.17
C LEU A 148 13.17 1.38 12.42
N TYR A 149 14.07 2.37 12.33
CA TYR A 149 14.91 2.79 13.43
C TYR A 149 14.78 4.29 13.70
N ASP A 150 14.92 4.65 14.98
CA ASP A 150 15.00 6.04 15.38
C ASP A 150 16.40 6.64 15.15
N GLU A 151 16.58 7.89 15.60
CA GLU A 151 17.85 8.64 15.49
C GLU A 151 19.01 8.01 16.26
N TYR A 152 18.71 7.10 17.21
CA TYR A 152 19.66 6.42 18.07
C TYR A 152 19.82 4.94 17.72
N PHE A 153 19.29 4.51 16.59
CA PHE A 153 19.23 3.10 16.14
C PHE A 153 18.39 2.18 17.04
N ASN A 154 17.47 2.73 17.86
CA ASN A 154 16.48 1.91 18.49
C ASN A 154 15.43 1.46 17.47
N VAL A 155 15.04 0.19 17.55
CA VAL A 155 14.02 -0.37 16.64
C VAL A 155 12.65 0.18 17.00
N LEU A 156 12.00 0.89 16.06
CA LEU A 156 10.61 1.33 16.18
C LEU A 156 9.62 0.22 15.78
N GLY A 157 10.03 -0.65 14.88
CA GLY A 157 9.22 -1.79 14.45
C GLY A 157 9.70 -2.44 13.16
N LYS A 158 8.96 -3.46 12.73
CA LYS A 158 9.17 -4.16 11.46
C LYS A 158 7.87 -4.66 10.86
N MET A 159 7.88 -4.85 9.54
CA MET A 159 6.91 -5.65 8.79
C MET A 159 7.64 -6.66 7.93
N ALA A 160 7.04 -7.84 7.79
CA ALA A 160 7.58 -8.92 6.97
C ALA A 160 6.48 -9.71 6.29
N VAL A 161 6.81 -10.27 5.13
CA VAL A 161 6.14 -11.44 4.56
C VAL A 161 7.17 -12.54 4.39
N LEU A 162 6.77 -13.77 4.70
CA LEU A 162 7.70 -14.90 4.72
C LEU A 162 6.99 -16.22 4.40
N ASP A 163 7.77 -17.16 3.87
CA ASP A 163 7.52 -18.59 3.94
C ASP A 163 8.66 -19.23 4.73
N ASN A 164 8.36 -19.76 5.90
CA ASN A 164 9.32 -20.42 6.77
C ASN A 164 8.98 -21.89 7.04
N ASP A 165 8.12 -22.46 6.19
CA ASP A 165 7.76 -23.88 6.27
C ASP A 165 8.48 -24.64 5.15
N ALA A 166 9.55 -25.36 5.51
CA ALA A 166 10.35 -26.14 4.57
C ALA A 166 9.65 -27.42 4.03
N ARG A 167 8.34 -27.55 4.16
CA ARG A 167 7.56 -28.72 3.71
C ARG A 167 6.25 -28.36 3.03
N LEU A 168 5.80 -27.12 3.16
CA LEU A 168 4.52 -26.66 2.66
C LEU A 168 4.65 -25.24 2.09
N TYR A 169 3.97 -24.97 1.02
CA TYR A 169 3.77 -23.60 0.54
C TYR A 169 2.87 -22.84 1.50
N ARG A 170 3.42 -21.98 2.35
CA ARG A 170 2.65 -21.25 3.34
C ARG A 170 3.13 -19.82 3.54
N MET A 171 2.48 -18.90 2.86
CA MET A 171 2.72 -17.47 3.03
C MET A 171 2.15 -16.95 4.35
N LYS A 172 2.94 -16.16 5.06
CA LYS A 172 2.61 -15.56 6.35
C LYS A 172 3.04 -14.10 6.36
N ALA A 173 2.43 -13.31 7.24
CA ALA A 173 2.95 -11.98 7.56
C ALA A 173 3.31 -11.87 9.03
N GLU A 174 4.27 -11.03 9.31
CA GLU A 174 4.65 -10.59 10.67
C GLU A 174 4.68 -9.07 10.72
N GLY A 175 4.17 -8.53 11.81
CA GLY A 175 4.27 -7.10 12.13
C GLY A 175 4.48 -6.89 13.61
N ARG A 176 5.48 -6.09 13.96
CA ARG A 176 5.90 -5.86 15.34
C ARG A 176 6.20 -4.38 15.57
N VAL A 177 5.80 -3.88 16.73
CA VAL A 177 6.21 -2.57 17.26
C VAL A 177 7.33 -2.78 18.27
N GLY A 178 8.43 -2.02 18.13
CA GLY A 178 9.61 -2.13 18.98
C GLY A 178 10.57 -3.28 18.61
N PRO A 179 11.59 -3.55 19.45
CA PRO A 179 12.66 -4.49 19.19
C PRO A 179 12.21 -5.96 19.24
N PHE A 180 13.01 -6.82 18.62
CA PHE A 180 12.93 -8.26 18.85
C PHE A 180 13.51 -8.59 20.23
N ILE A 181 12.74 -9.33 21.02
CA ILE A 181 13.15 -9.85 22.32
C ILE A 181 13.09 -11.37 22.23
N GLU A 182 14.24 -12.01 22.36
CA GLU A 182 14.35 -13.45 22.25
C GLU A 182 13.52 -14.15 23.36
N TYR A 183 12.88 -15.25 22.99
CA TYR A 183 12.01 -16.10 23.80
C TYR A 183 10.63 -15.52 24.11
N PHE A 184 10.50 -14.34 24.72
CA PHE A 184 9.22 -13.71 25.06
C PHE A 184 9.38 -12.20 25.19
N GLY A 185 8.30 -11.46 24.95
CA GLY A 185 8.26 -10.01 25.18
C GLY A 185 8.27 -9.15 23.93
N SER A 186 8.52 -9.70 22.74
CA SER A 186 8.34 -8.97 21.48
C SER A 186 6.87 -8.61 21.25
N ASN A 187 6.59 -7.35 20.91
CA ASN A 187 5.23 -6.87 20.69
C ASN A 187 4.76 -7.12 19.25
N TYR A 188 4.45 -8.38 18.92
CA TYR A 188 3.89 -8.77 17.64
C TYR A 188 2.39 -8.47 17.59
N LEU A 189 1.98 -7.69 16.60
CA LEU A 189 0.59 -7.36 16.31
C LEU A 189 0.01 -8.19 15.15
N ILE A 190 0.87 -8.60 14.23
CA ILE A 190 0.53 -9.49 13.12
C ILE A 190 1.43 -10.72 13.23
N THR A 191 0.81 -11.89 13.21
CA THR A 191 1.46 -13.20 13.25
C THR A 191 0.81 -14.13 12.23
N GLU A 192 1.32 -15.34 12.09
CA GLU A 192 0.71 -16.37 11.21
C GLU A 192 -0.75 -16.69 11.58
N GLN A 193 -1.16 -16.48 12.82
CA GLN A 193 -2.55 -16.66 13.27
C GLN A 193 -3.49 -15.60 12.70
N ASN A 194 -2.97 -14.40 12.46
CA ASN A 194 -3.72 -13.28 11.92
C ASN A 194 -3.71 -13.25 10.39
N TYR A 195 -2.56 -13.60 9.80
CA TYR A 195 -2.36 -13.54 8.37
C TYR A 195 -1.48 -14.70 7.88
N SER A 196 -2.13 -15.71 7.31
CA SER A 196 -1.46 -16.78 6.60
C SER A 196 -2.41 -17.43 5.59
N TYR A 197 -1.85 -18.07 4.56
CA TYR A 197 -2.61 -18.86 3.61
C TYR A 197 -1.71 -19.90 2.93
N HIS A 198 -2.32 -20.96 2.40
CA HIS A 198 -1.63 -21.94 1.57
C HIS A 198 -1.43 -21.41 0.16
N GLY A 199 -0.20 -21.47 -0.34
CA GLY A 199 0.20 -21.03 -1.66
C GLY A 199 1.62 -20.51 -1.68
N GLY A 200 2.30 -20.65 -2.81
CA GLY A 200 3.69 -20.24 -3.04
C GLY A 200 3.84 -18.85 -3.66
N TYR A 201 2.83 -18.01 -3.62
CA TYR A 201 2.87 -16.69 -4.26
C TYR A 201 2.31 -15.60 -3.38
N PHE A 202 3.12 -14.58 -3.16
CA PHE A 202 2.71 -13.30 -2.57
C PHE A 202 3.08 -12.17 -3.54
N TYR A 203 2.12 -11.33 -3.87
CA TYR A 203 2.34 -9.99 -4.40
C TYR A 203 1.44 -9.06 -3.62
N GLY A 204 2.02 -8.10 -2.90
CA GLY A 204 1.23 -7.33 -1.95
C GLY A 204 1.98 -6.15 -1.34
N LEU A 205 1.27 -5.48 -0.44
CA LEU A 205 1.72 -4.28 0.27
C LEU A 205 1.78 -4.57 1.76
N LEU A 206 2.89 -4.15 2.36
CA LEU A 206 3.10 -4.04 3.79
C LEU A 206 3.16 -2.56 4.14
N ARG A 207 2.42 -2.11 5.17
CA ARG A 207 2.42 -0.73 5.63
C ARG A 207 2.55 -0.66 7.15
N PHE A 208 3.42 0.22 7.60
CA PHE A 208 3.62 0.55 9.02
C PHE A 208 3.40 2.05 9.19
N ARG A 209 2.45 2.44 10.01
CA ARG A 209 2.08 3.83 10.25
C ARG A 209 2.15 4.15 11.74
N ARG A 210 2.59 5.38 12.07
CA ARG A 210 2.50 5.96 13.39
C ARG A 210 1.96 7.37 13.32
N VAL A 211 0.96 7.69 14.15
CA VAL A 211 0.46 9.04 14.40
C VAL A 211 0.35 9.23 15.92
N GLY A 212 1.09 10.20 16.45
CA GLY A 212 1.26 10.37 17.88
C GLY A 212 1.86 9.12 18.53
N ASN A 213 1.11 8.52 19.46
CA ASN A 213 1.48 7.26 20.11
C ASN A 213 0.72 6.02 19.57
N ARG A 214 -0.04 6.19 18.49
CA ARG A 214 -0.80 5.11 17.84
C ARG A 214 -0.03 4.55 16.66
N PHE A 215 0.18 3.25 16.68
CA PHE A 215 0.76 2.47 15.59
C PHE A 215 -0.34 1.69 14.87
N GLU A 216 -0.24 1.60 13.55
CA GLU A 216 -1.11 0.80 12.70
C GLU A 216 -0.26 0.01 11.71
N LEU A 217 -0.48 -1.28 11.65
CA LEU A 217 0.20 -2.21 10.78
C LEU A 217 -0.82 -2.84 9.84
N TYR A 218 -0.48 -2.84 8.56
CA TYR A 218 -1.38 -3.30 7.51
C TYR A 218 -0.64 -4.23 6.54
N VAL A 219 -1.30 -5.33 6.17
CA VAL A 219 -0.84 -6.24 5.12
C VAL A 219 -1.98 -6.56 4.17
N THR A 220 -1.69 -6.62 2.89
CA THR A 220 -2.65 -7.01 1.87
C THR A 220 -1.97 -7.69 0.69
N ARG A 221 -2.68 -8.59 0.02
CA ARG A 221 -2.35 -9.01 -1.34
C ARG A 221 -2.95 -8.02 -2.34
N LEU A 222 -2.31 -7.92 -3.49
CA LEU A 222 -2.80 -7.16 -4.64
C LEU A 222 -3.24 -8.14 -5.74
N ASP A 223 -4.38 -7.86 -6.34
CA ASP A 223 -4.82 -8.59 -7.54
C ASP A 223 -4.20 -7.96 -8.82
N ASN A 224 -4.50 -8.54 -9.98
CA ASN A 224 -3.98 -8.06 -11.27
C ASN A 224 -4.40 -6.61 -11.64
N ASN A 225 -5.39 -6.07 -10.94
CA ASN A 225 -5.84 -4.69 -11.08
C ASN A 225 -5.36 -3.81 -9.92
N LEU A 226 -4.36 -4.26 -9.15
CA LEU A 226 -3.81 -3.62 -7.97
C LEU A 226 -4.85 -3.37 -6.87
N ARG A 227 -5.99 -4.08 -6.86
CA ARG A 227 -6.96 -3.97 -5.78
C ARG A 227 -6.46 -4.75 -4.58
N HIS A 228 -6.67 -4.17 -3.40
CA HIS A 228 -6.35 -4.81 -2.14
C HIS A 228 -7.32 -5.96 -1.85
N ILE A 229 -6.78 -7.15 -1.69
CA ILE A 229 -7.50 -8.39 -1.41
C ILE A 229 -6.86 -9.11 -0.24
N ASN A 230 -7.67 -9.82 0.56
CA ASN A 230 -7.15 -10.56 1.72
C ASN A 230 -6.30 -9.66 2.63
N SER A 231 -6.88 -8.57 3.10
CA SER A 231 -6.20 -7.56 3.92
C SER A 231 -6.39 -7.83 5.42
N TYR A 232 -5.38 -7.45 6.21
CA TYR A 232 -5.44 -7.46 7.67
C TYR A 232 -4.81 -6.19 8.25
N THR A 233 -5.45 -5.63 9.26
CA THR A 233 -4.97 -4.45 9.99
C THR A 233 -4.88 -4.77 11.47
N ALA A 234 -3.79 -4.36 12.11
CA ALA A 234 -3.64 -4.37 13.55
C ALA A 234 -3.21 -3.00 14.07
N SER A 235 -3.58 -2.66 15.29
CA SER A 235 -3.18 -1.39 15.89
C SER A 235 -2.74 -1.54 17.34
N TYR A 236 -1.84 -0.65 17.77
CA TYR A 236 -1.30 -0.58 19.11
C TYR A 236 -1.20 0.88 19.56
N VAL A 237 -1.51 1.12 20.83
CA VAL A 237 -1.32 2.45 21.46
C VAL A 237 -0.20 2.34 22.49
N ASP A 238 0.90 3.04 22.25
CA ASP A 238 2.06 3.12 23.13
C ASP A 238 1.79 4.11 24.27
N THR A 239 1.04 3.67 25.26
CA THR A 239 0.66 4.51 26.41
C THR A 239 1.84 4.96 27.28
N ASN A 240 2.96 4.25 27.19
CA ASN A 240 4.16 4.52 27.99
C ASN A 240 5.24 5.28 27.19
N ASN A 241 4.97 5.63 25.93
CA ASN A 241 5.91 6.28 25.01
C ASN A 241 7.26 5.55 24.88
N GLN A 242 7.22 4.21 24.89
CA GLN A 242 8.43 3.38 24.79
C GLN A 242 9.08 3.46 23.40
N TYR A 243 8.28 3.77 22.37
CA TYR A 243 8.69 3.82 20.97
C TYR A 243 8.46 5.22 20.37
N ALA A 244 8.70 6.26 21.18
CA ALA A 244 8.44 7.66 20.82
C ALA A 244 9.53 8.30 19.94
N GLY A 245 10.63 7.60 19.67
CA GLY A 245 11.74 8.08 18.84
C GLY A 245 11.27 8.48 17.41
N ARG A 246 11.94 9.44 16.78
CA ARG A 246 11.65 9.86 15.41
C ARG A 246 12.23 8.87 14.42
N LEU A 247 11.46 8.47 13.40
CA LEU A 247 11.95 7.63 12.31
C LEU A 247 13.07 8.35 11.57
N ARG A 248 14.25 7.73 11.48
CA ARG A 248 15.41 8.24 10.74
C ARG A 248 15.96 7.23 9.74
N TYR A 249 15.88 5.93 10.02
CA TYR A 249 16.45 4.92 9.14
C TYR A 249 15.40 3.88 8.75
N VAL A 250 15.39 3.54 7.47
CA VAL A 250 14.58 2.46 6.89
C VAL A 250 15.54 1.42 6.35
N GLN A 251 15.47 0.20 6.89
CA GLN A 251 16.26 -0.95 6.42
C GLN A 251 15.36 -1.92 5.68
N ILE A 252 15.82 -2.41 4.54
CA ILE A 252 15.22 -3.54 3.84
C ILE A 252 16.13 -4.76 3.96
N HIS A 253 15.50 -5.93 4.03
CA HIS A 253 16.17 -7.22 4.07
C HIS A 253 15.38 -8.26 3.28
N THR A 254 16.12 -9.14 2.60
CA THR A 254 15.54 -10.34 2.00
C THR A 254 16.44 -11.52 2.34
N GLY A 255 15.86 -12.56 2.91
CA GLY A 255 16.64 -13.71 3.40
C GLY A 255 16.00 -15.05 3.10
N MET A 256 16.80 -16.10 3.23
CA MET A 256 16.40 -17.49 3.26
C MET A 256 16.89 -18.17 4.55
N PHE A 257 16.34 -19.31 4.91
CA PHE A 257 16.80 -20.07 6.07
C PHE A 257 17.90 -21.07 5.65
N ALA A 258 18.88 -21.25 6.51
CA ALA A 258 19.99 -22.16 6.24
C ALA A 258 19.51 -23.62 6.06
N GLY A 259 20.04 -24.30 5.05
CA GLY A 259 19.69 -25.69 4.74
C GLY A 259 18.40 -25.86 3.96
N THR A 260 17.75 -24.78 3.52
CA THR A 260 16.60 -24.79 2.60
C THR A 260 17.02 -24.36 1.20
N GLN A 261 16.10 -24.40 0.25
CA GLN A 261 16.34 -23.95 -1.12
C GLN A 261 16.08 -22.44 -1.25
N ASN A 262 16.71 -21.84 -2.26
CA ASN A 262 16.43 -20.45 -2.63
C ASN A 262 14.99 -20.33 -3.16
N PRO A 263 14.25 -19.29 -2.79
CA PRO A 263 12.97 -19.01 -3.40
C PRO A 263 13.15 -18.73 -4.91
N TYR A 264 12.15 -19.06 -5.70
CA TYR A 264 12.15 -18.74 -7.13
C TYR A 264 12.29 -17.23 -7.37
N SER A 265 11.64 -16.42 -6.53
CA SER A 265 11.75 -14.97 -6.58
C SER A 265 11.58 -14.36 -5.20
N SER A 266 12.43 -13.38 -4.89
CA SER A 266 12.27 -12.42 -3.79
C SER A 266 12.55 -11.03 -4.35
N ARG A 267 11.54 -10.17 -4.41
CA ARG A 267 11.61 -8.89 -5.08
C ARG A 267 10.89 -7.81 -4.29
N ILE A 268 11.54 -6.67 -4.09
CA ILE A 268 10.92 -5.45 -3.57
C ILE A 268 10.66 -4.52 -4.74
N ASN A 269 9.39 -4.35 -5.11
CA ASN A 269 8.98 -3.54 -6.26
C ASN A 269 8.99 -2.04 -5.93
N MET A 270 8.73 -1.70 -4.66
CA MET A 270 8.72 -0.32 -4.19
C MET A 270 8.85 -0.27 -2.68
N ILE A 271 9.60 0.70 -2.17
CA ILE A 271 9.51 1.13 -0.77
C ILE A 271 9.43 2.64 -0.72
N ARG A 272 8.52 3.15 0.12
CA ARG A 272 8.29 4.57 0.37
C ARG A 272 8.23 4.86 1.85
N ALA A 273 8.69 6.05 2.22
CA ALA A 273 8.47 6.61 3.54
C ALA A 273 7.91 8.03 3.42
N TYR A 274 6.91 8.32 4.24
CA TYR A 274 6.25 9.62 4.30
C TYR A 274 6.34 10.19 5.71
N GLU A 275 6.50 11.50 5.80
CA GLU A 275 6.09 12.26 6.96
C GLU A 275 4.59 12.51 6.89
N LEU A 276 3.92 12.35 8.03
CA LEU A 276 2.49 12.66 8.15
C LEU A 276 2.34 13.98 8.88
N ALA A 277 1.85 15.01 8.17
CA ALA A 277 1.51 16.27 8.79
C ALA A 277 0.20 16.13 9.57
N GLN A 278 0.12 16.76 10.73
CA GLN A 278 -1.15 16.85 11.47
C GLN A 278 -2.09 17.83 10.77
N VAL A 279 -3.31 17.39 10.50
CA VAL A 279 -4.37 18.21 9.92
C VAL A 279 -5.24 18.73 11.05
N THR A 280 -5.43 20.06 11.10
CA THR A 280 -6.32 20.73 12.06
C THR A 280 -7.74 20.87 11.51
N GLU A 281 -8.70 21.27 12.36
CA GLU A 281 -10.09 21.45 11.94
C GLU A 281 -10.26 22.53 10.86
N ASP A 282 -9.35 23.52 10.85
CA ASP A 282 -9.35 24.63 9.89
C ASP A 282 -8.63 24.26 8.56
N GLN A 283 -8.30 23.00 8.34
CA GLN A 283 -7.56 22.54 7.19
C GLN A 283 -8.30 21.42 6.44
N THR A 284 -8.11 21.38 5.12
CA THR A 284 -8.62 20.29 4.29
C THR A 284 -7.43 19.56 3.63
N PRO A 285 -7.21 18.26 3.93
CA PRO A 285 -6.12 17.52 3.33
C PRO A 285 -6.41 17.14 1.89
N TYR A 286 -5.35 17.06 1.06
CA TYR A 286 -5.44 16.34 -0.19
C TYR A 286 -5.71 14.86 0.05
N ILE A 287 -6.61 14.28 -0.73
CA ILE A 287 -6.94 12.84 -0.68
C ILE A 287 -6.25 12.03 -1.78
N ALA A 288 -5.87 12.67 -2.87
CA ALA A 288 -5.16 12.03 -3.98
C ALA A 288 -4.18 13.01 -4.64
N TYR A 289 -3.15 12.44 -5.27
CA TYR A 289 -2.04 13.14 -5.91
C TYR A 289 -1.92 12.73 -7.39
N PRO A 290 -1.15 13.46 -8.22
CA PRO A 290 -0.98 13.10 -9.62
C PRO A 290 -0.58 11.63 -9.81
N GLY A 291 -1.36 10.91 -10.65
CA GLY A 291 -1.20 9.49 -10.91
C GLY A 291 -2.02 8.57 -10.00
N ASP A 292 -2.55 9.05 -8.88
CA ASP A 292 -3.48 8.27 -8.04
C ASP A 292 -4.80 8.01 -8.78
N VAL A 293 -5.37 6.84 -8.54
CA VAL A 293 -6.62 6.40 -9.17
C VAL A 293 -7.73 6.27 -8.13
N ILE A 294 -8.77 7.07 -8.27
CA ILE A 294 -9.99 6.96 -7.48
C ILE A 294 -11.00 6.14 -8.28
N THR A 295 -11.50 5.05 -7.70
CA THR A 295 -12.47 4.16 -8.34
C THR A 295 -13.82 4.24 -7.64
N PHE A 296 -14.87 4.60 -8.39
CA PHE A 296 -16.27 4.47 -7.95
C PHE A 296 -16.87 3.21 -8.60
N ASP A 297 -16.95 2.14 -7.85
CA ASP A 297 -17.47 0.85 -8.31
C ASP A 297 -18.96 0.70 -7.96
N HIS A 298 -19.84 0.97 -8.94
CA HIS A 298 -21.29 0.85 -8.76
C HIS A 298 -21.77 -0.61 -8.80
N VAL A 299 -20.90 -1.56 -9.23
CA VAL A 299 -21.25 -2.99 -9.20
C VAL A 299 -21.16 -3.54 -7.79
N THR A 300 -20.05 -3.30 -7.11
CA THR A 300 -19.77 -3.79 -5.74
C THR A 300 -20.20 -2.78 -4.66
N LYS A 301 -20.56 -1.55 -5.06
CA LYS A 301 -20.85 -0.43 -4.17
C LYS A 301 -19.67 -0.10 -3.28
N ASP A 302 -18.50 0.05 -3.91
CA ASP A 302 -17.25 0.37 -3.26
C ASP A 302 -16.62 1.63 -3.83
N ILE A 303 -15.83 2.34 -3.02
CA ILE A 303 -14.97 3.44 -3.45
C ILE A 303 -13.55 3.07 -3.03
N ARG A 304 -12.62 3.18 -3.97
CA ARG A 304 -11.22 2.83 -3.73
C ARG A 304 -10.29 3.98 -4.12
N LEU A 305 -9.19 4.06 -3.40
CA LEU A 305 -8.04 4.88 -3.77
C LEU A 305 -6.86 3.93 -3.98
N ASN A 306 -6.29 3.92 -5.20
CA ASN A 306 -5.21 3.01 -5.59
C ASN A 306 -5.51 1.53 -5.26
N GLY A 307 -6.78 1.12 -5.41
CA GLY A 307 -7.22 -0.25 -5.14
C GLY A 307 -7.62 -0.55 -3.69
N GLU A 308 -7.25 0.29 -2.73
CA GLU A 308 -7.66 0.18 -1.32
C GLU A 308 -9.08 0.75 -1.14
N SER A 309 -9.97 0.01 -0.46
CA SER A 309 -11.31 0.51 -0.14
C SER A 309 -11.23 1.68 0.84
N ARG A 310 -11.80 2.81 0.45
CA ARG A 310 -11.82 4.06 1.21
C ARG A 310 -13.24 4.59 1.40
N LYS A 311 -14.16 3.69 1.76
CA LYS A 311 -15.55 4.07 2.11
C LYS A 311 -15.64 5.02 3.30
N ASP A 312 -14.62 5.05 4.14
CA ASP A 312 -14.44 5.99 5.25
C ASP A 312 -14.47 7.45 4.79
N LEU A 313 -13.94 7.73 3.57
CA LEU A 313 -13.91 9.07 2.98
C LEU A 313 -15.15 9.40 2.16
N LYS A 314 -16.11 8.46 2.01
CA LYS A 314 -17.32 8.68 1.22
C LYS A 314 -18.20 9.75 1.84
N ASN A 315 -18.64 10.72 1.03
CA ASN A 315 -19.61 11.72 1.45
C ASN A 315 -20.97 11.06 1.76
N PHE A 316 -21.59 11.43 2.89
CA PHE A 316 -22.83 10.82 3.38
C PHE A 316 -24.00 10.97 2.39
N GLY A 317 -24.11 12.12 1.71
CA GLY A 317 -25.17 12.37 0.71
C GLY A 317 -24.98 11.65 -0.63
N GLY A 318 -23.78 11.10 -0.87
CA GLY A 318 -23.47 10.42 -2.12
C GLY A 318 -24.15 9.06 -2.27
N SER A 319 -24.58 8.71 -3.47
CA SER A 319 -25.24 7.45 -3.80
C SER A 319 -24.66 6.78 -5.04
N PHE A 320 -24.68 5.44 -5.04
CA PHE A 320 -24.35 4.67 -6.24
C PHE A 320 -25.56 4.66 -7.18
N PHE A 321 -25.31 4.90 -8.48
CA PHE A 321 -26.35 4.98 -9.51
C PHE A 321 -26.08 4.00 -10.66
N THR A 322 -26.99 3.97 -11.62
CA THR A 322 -26.90 3.14 -12.82
C THR A 322 -27.06 4.01 -14.07
N LEU A 323 -26.40 3.63 -15.15
CA LEU A 323 -26.67 4.19 -16.48
C LEU A 323 -28.04 3.73 -16.94
N LYS A 324 -28.94 4.68 -17.22
CA LYS A 324 -30.28 4.42 -17.78
C LYS A 324 -30.12 3.92 -19.22
N LYS A 325 -31.13 3.26 -19.77
CA LYS A 325 -31.20 2.96 -21.20
C LYS A 325 -31.13 4.26 -22.02
N GLY A 326 -30.33 4.27 -23.09
CA GLY A 326 -30.12 5.42 -23.95
C GLY A 326 -29.06 6.38 -23.44
N ILE A 327 -29.23 7.65 -23.65
CA ILE A 327 -28.25 8.71 -23.39
C ILE A 327 -28.17 9.03 -21.90
N ASN A 328 -26.94 9.04 -21.36
CA ASN A 328 -26.60 9.45 -20.01
C ASN A 328 -25.56 10.56 -20.06
N THR A 329 -25.88 11.73 -19.55
CA THR A 329 -24.91 12.83 -19.38
C THR A 329 -24.28 12.71 -18.02
N LEU A 330 -22.95 12.65 -17.98
CA LEU A 330 -22.18 12.44 -16.76
C LEU A 330 -21.22 13.61 -16.55
N THR A 331 -21.00 13.98 -15.28
CA THR A 331 -20.10 15.05 -14.87
C THR A 331 -19.13 14.55 -13.81
N VAL A 332 -17.86 14.95 -13.94
CA VAL A 332 -16.78 14.68 -13.00
C VAL A 332 -16.28 16.02 -12.44
N MET A 333 -16.02 16.07 -11.14
CA MET A 333 -15.52 17.26 -10.46
C MET A 333 -14.35 16.88 -9.52
N PRO A 334 -13.38 17.78 -9.25
CA PRO A 334 -13.21 19.14 -9.82
C PRO A 334 -12.94 19.13 -11.33
N GLU A 335 -13.22 20.28 -11.97
CA GLU A 335 -13.01 20.44 -13.42
C GLU A 335 -11.53 20.37 -13.79
N ASN A 336 -11.23 19.85 -14.99
CA ASN A 336 -9.90 19.73 -15.58
C ASN A 336 -8.88 18.89 -14.79
N THR A 337 -9.33 18.13 -13.81
CA THR A 337 -8.47 17.47 -12.80
C THR A 337 -8.22 16.00 -13.09
N PHE A 338 -9.09 15.34 -13.86
CA PHE A 338 -9.02 13.90 -14.05
C PHE A 338 -8.91 13.46 -15.50
N ASN A 339 -8.22 12.32 -15.70
CA ASN A 339 -8.47 11.46 -16.84
C ASN A 339 -9.45 10.37 -16.37
N THR A 340 -10.58 10.25 -17.07
CA THR A 340 -11.69 9.39 -16.66
C THR A 340 -11.78 8.18 -17.58
N LYS A 341 -11.82 6.97 -16.96
CA LYS A 341 -12.13 5.72 -17.63
C LYS A 341 -13.40 5.15 -17.04
N ILE A 342 -14.32 4.70 -17.91
CA ILE A 342 -15.59 4.12 -17.50
C ILE A 342 -15.72 2.75 -18.13
N THR A 343 -16.02 1.76 -17.29
CA THR A 343 -16.28 0.39 -17.71
C THR A 343 -17.70 0.01 -17.29
N TYR A 344 -18.51 -0.52 -18.20
CA TYR A 344 -19.85 -1.01 -17.89
C TYR A 344 -20.22 -2.18 -18.79
N ARG A 345 -21.17 -2.99 -18.31
CA ARG A 345 -21.73 -4.10 -19.10
C ARG A 345 -23.17 -3.80 -19.46
N GLU A 346 -23.44 -3.77 -20.75
CA GLU A 346 -24.81 -3.68 -21.26
C GLU A 346 -25.60 -4.93 -20.88
N ARG A 347 -26.82 -4.70 -20.48
CA ARG A 347 -27.74 -5.76 -20.03
C ARG A 347 -28.98 -5.77 -20.90
N TYR A 348 -29.34 -6.96 -21.35
CA TYR A 348 -30.52 -7.21 -22.19
C TYR A 348 -31.49 -8.09 -21.38
N LYS A 349 -32.78 -7.72 -21.39
CA LYS A 349 -33.87 -8.47 -20.80
C LYS A 349 -34.75 -9.03 -21.90
#